data_7d45c212105c510fd5d77ad1cb6fae66
#
_entry.id   7d45c212105c510fd5d77ad1cb6fae66
#
_cell.length_a   1.000
_cell.length_b   1.000
_cell.length_c   1.000
_cell.angle_alpha   90.00
_cell.angle_beta   90.00
_cell.angle_gamma   90.00
#
_symmetry.space_group_name_H-M   'P 1'
#
loop_
_entity.id
_entity.type
_entity.pdbx_description
1 polymer ?
#
loop_
_entity_poly.entity_id
_entity_poly.type
_entity_poly.pdbx_seq_one_letter_code
_entity_poly.pdbx_strand_id
1 'polypeptide(L)'
;MSASQQTAVSRPFFVREATGLVRELSWFDTFLCGFGILNVALGLVQAFAYAPYVFPGSNMAIAFVLALPGAFFIGLLNALFTAAMPRSGGDYVWVSRSISPVVGFAVNFFATFGVVAAAAVNIWYLASNFLAPVLYVFGLPKAAAWVATPQAALILGIPAIILLVFIFSLGLNVVRRVMLVLFL
;
A
#
# COMPACT_ATOMS: atom_id res chain seq x y z
N MET A 1 -23.60 64.51 -0.31
CA MET A 1 -23.47 63.45 0.67
C MET A 1 -23.63 62.13 -0.07
N SER A 2 -22.53 61.49 -0.42
CA SER A 2 -22.49 60.24 -1.15
C SER A 2 -22.02 59.17 -0.20
N ALA A 3 -22.95 58.24 0.15
CA ALA A 3 -22.64 57.12 0.99
C ALA A 3 -21.93 56.06 0.16
N SER A 4 -20.65 55.89 0.41
CA SER A 4 -19.84 54.80 -0.11
C SER A 4 -20.34 53.48 0.49
N GLN A 5 -21.06 52.69 -0.30
CA GLN A 5 -21.34 51.28 0.01
C GLN A 5 -20.00 50.51 -0.01
N GLN A 6 -19.50 50.24 1.20
CA GLN A 6 -18.49 49.23 1.39
C GLN A 6 -19.12 47.86 1.09
N THR A 7 -18.84 47.33 -0.09
CA THR A 7 -19.07 45.94 -0.42
C THR A 7 -18.25 45.07 0.55
N ALA A 8 -18.95 44.50 1.54
CA ALA A 8 -18.38 43.49 2.43
C ALA A 8 -17.96 42.32 1.53
N VAL A 9 -16.68 42.23 1.24
CA VAL A 9 -16.07 41.02 0.66
C VAL A 9 -16.29 39.92 1.64
N SER A 10 -17.26 39.04 1.37
CA SER A 10 -17.46 37.80 2.09
C SER A 10 -16.17 37.00 1.97
N ARG A 11 -15.33 37.03 3.00
CA ARG A 11 -14.18 36.16 3.09
C ARG A 11 -14.71 34.74 3.09
N PRO A 12 -14.30 33.88 2.12
CA PRO A 12 -14.73 32.49 2.13
C PRO A 12 -14.26 31.88 3.45
N PHE A 13 -15.21 31.36 4.20
CA PHE A 13 -14.96 30.69 5.45
C PHE A 13 -13.92 29.59 5.23
N PHE A 14 -12.75 29.75 5.85
CA PHE A 14 -11.75 28.73 6.06
C PHE A 14 -11.39 27.85 4.85
N VAL A 15 -10.82 28.42 3.81
CA VAL A 15 -9.77 27.68 3.10
C VAL A 15 -8.53 27.73 4.00
N ARG A 16 -8.48 26.84 4.98
CA ARG A 16 -7.26 26.56 5.70
C ARG A 16 -6.31 26.05 4.65
N GLU A 17 -5.34 26.87 4.24
CA GLU A 17 -4.24 26.40 3.41
C GLU A 17 -3.61 25.24 4.15
N ALA A 18 -4.03 24.02 3.75
CA ALA A 18 -3.65 22.82 4.42
C ALA A 18 -2.18 22.56 4.12
N THR A 19 -1.32 22.92 5.03
CA THR A 19 -0.03 22.25 5.30
C THR A 19 0.89 22.02 4.09
N GLY A 20 0.96 22.92 3.10
CA GLY A 20 1.98 22.84 2.03
C GLY A 20 1.97 21.58 1.14
N LEU A 21 0.95 20.73 1.25
CA LEU A 21 0.80 19.57 0.39
C LEU A 21 0.35 20.01 -1.00
N VAL A 22 1.26 19.97 -1.97
CA VAL A 22 0.96 20.23 -3.38
C VAL A 22 0.29 18.97 -3.95
N ARG A 23 -0.78 19.16 -4.71
CA ARG A 23 -1.48 18.05 -5.36
C ARG A 23 -0.72 17.66 -6.64
N GLU A 24 0.17 16.68 -6.52
CA GLU A 24 1.02 16.22 -7.62
C GLU A 24 0.47 14.98 -8.35
N LEU A 25 -0.42 14.22 -7.71
CA LEU A 25 -0.96 12.99 -8.25
C LEU A 25 -2.36 13.18 -8.84
N SER A 26 -2.60 12.61 -10.03
CA SER A 26 -3.93 12.49 -10.60
C SER A 26 -4.73 11.39 -9.87
N TRP A 27 -6.04 11.33 -10.09
CA TRP A 27 -6.87 10.25 -9.54
C TRP A 27 -6.42 8.86 -10.03
N PHE A 28 -5.95 8.77 -11.28
CA PHE A 28 -5.46 7.54 -11.86
C PHE A 28 -4.11 7.11 -11.26
N ASP A 29 -3.19 8.04 -11.03
CA ASP A 29 -1.93 7.76 -10.33
C ASP A 29 -2.19 7.27 -8.90
N THR A 30 -3.15 7.86 -8.20
CA THR A 30 -3.54 7.44 -6.85
C THR A 30 -4.15 6.04 -6.86
N PHE A 31 -4.98 5.73 -7.87
CA PHE A 31 -5.53 4.39 -8.05
C PHE A 31 -4.42 3.36 -8.30
N LEU A 32 -3.47 3.63 -9.20
CA LEU A 32 -2.33 2.75 -9.49
C LEU A 32 -1.46 2.51 -8.26
N CYS A 33 -1.15 3.57 -7.51
CA CYS A 33 -0.40 3.44 -6.26
C CYS A 33 -1.15 2.57 -5.24
N GLY A 34 -2.45 2.79 -5.06
CA GLY A 34 -3.29 1.99 -4.16
C GLY A 34 -3.36 0.52 -4.57
N PHE A 35 -3.54 0.25 -5.85
CA PHE A 35 -3.56 -1.11 -6.41
C PHE A 35 -2.20 -1.81 -6.23
N GLY A 36 -1.09 -1.09 -6.47
CA GLY A 36 0.26 -1.63 -6.26
C GLY A 36 0.55 -1.95 -4.79
N ILE A 37 0.11 -1.11 -3.86
CA ILE A 37 0.27 -1.34 -2.41
C ILE A 37 -0.50 -2.59 -1.96
N LEU A 38 -1.71 -2.81 -2.49
CA LEU A 38 -2.53 -3.96 -2.16
C LEU A 38 -1.94 -5.29 -2.65
N ASN A 39 -1.03 -5.25 -3.65
CA ASN A 39 -0.38 -6.42 -4.20
C ASN A 39 -1.38 -7.56 -4.52
N VAL A 40 -2.41 -7.22 -5.31
CA VAL A 40 -3.58 -8.10 -5.57
C VAL A 40 -3.17 -9.48 -6.07
N ALA A 41 -2.19 -9.54 -6.99
CA ALA A 41 -1.73 -10.81 -7.54
C ALA A 41 -1.15 -11.74 -6.46
N LEU A 42 -0.26 -11.21 -5.61
CA LEU A 42 0.36 -11.98 -4.55
C LEU A 42 -0.66 -12.34 -3.45
N GLY A 43 -1.56 -11.43 -3.12
CA GLY A 43 -2.65 -11.68 -2.17
C GLY A 43 -3.55 -12.83 -2.61
N LEU A 44 -3.90 -12.90 -3.89
CA LEU A 44 -4.67 -14.02 -4.46
C LEU A 44 -3.87 -15.32 -4.41
N VAL A 45 -2.60 -15.32 -4.83
CA VAL A 45 -1.74 -16.51 -4.76
C VAL A 45 -1.64 -17.02 -3.33
N GLN A 46 -1.41 -16.14 -2.37
CA GLN A 46 -1.35 -16.50 -0.95
C GLN A 46 -2.68 -17.11 -0.46
N ALA A 47 -3.79 -16.46 -0.76
CA ALA A 47 -5.11 -16.95 -0.35
C ALA A 47 -5.39 -18.35 -0.91
N PHE A 48 -5.17 -18.58 -2.20
CA PHE A 48 -5.40 -19.87 -2.84
C PHE A 48 -4.38 -20.95 -2.40
N ALA A 49 -3.15 -20.57 -2.09
CA ALA A 49 -2.14 -21.51 -1.62
C ALA A 49 -2.38 -21.96 -0.18
N TYR A 50 -2.76 -21.04 0.72
CA TYR A 50 -2.86 -21.33 2.16
C TYR A 50 -4.24 -21.74 2.65
N ALA A 51 -5.31 -21.19 2.05
CA ALA A 51 -6.65 -21.48 2.55
C ALA A 51 -7.03 -22.97 2.55
N PRO A 52 -6.67 -23.79 1.55
CA PRO A 52 -6.95 -25.22 1.59
C PRO A 52 -6.23 -25.97 2.72
N TYR A 53 -5.07 -25.47 3.13
CA TYR A 53 -4.30 -26.06 4.26
C TYR A 53 -4.89 -25.69 5.62
N VAL A 54 -5.26 -24.43 5.80
CA VAL A 54 -5.75 -23.91 7.07
C VAL A 54 -7.23 -24.24 7.27
N PHE A 55 -8.00 -24.23 6.21
CA PHE A 55 -9.45 -24.46 6.20
C PHE A 55 -9.83 -25.47 5.12
N PRO A 56 -9.59 -26.80 5.35
CA PRO A 56 -9.94 -27.83 4.39
C PRO A 56 -11.44 -27.78 4.05
N GLY A 57 -11.78 -27.79 2.76
CA GLY A 57 -13.16 -27.73 2.31
C GLY A 57 -13.77 -26.33 2.22
N SER A 58 -13.01 -25.27 2.51
CA SER A 58 -13.50 -23.88 2.35
C SER A 58 -13.73 -23.52 0.88
N ASN A 59 -14.82 -22.79 0.62
CA ASN A 59 -15.08 -22.21 -0.68
C ASN A 59 -14.54 -20.79 -0.73
N MET A 60 -13.42 -20.61 -1.42
CA MET A 60 -12.73 -19.32 -1.53
C MET A 60 -13.58 -18.24 -2.22
N ALA A 61 -14.39 -18.61 -3.21
CA ALA A 61 -15.25 -17.65 -3.90
C ALA A 61 -16.30 -17.07 -2.95
N ILE A 62 -16.93 -17.91 -2.13
CA ILE A 62 -17.88 -17.45 -1.11
C ILE A 62 -17.15 -16.60 -0.04
N ALA A 63 -15.95 -17.01 0.39
CA ALA A 63 -15.17 -16.25 1.36
C ALA A 63 -14.84 -14.83 0.85
N PHE A 64 -14.43 -14.69 -0.41
CA PHE A 64 -14.20 -13.37 -1.02
C PHE A 64 -15.47 -12.52 -1.08
N VAL A 65 -16.60 -13.10 -1.51
CA VAL A 65 -17.88 -12.38 -1.57
C VAL A 65 -18.31 -11.90 -0.18
N LEU A 66 -18.16 -12.74 0.84
CA LEU A 66 -18.48 -12.36 2.22
C LEU A 66 -17.53 -11.30 2.81
N ALA A 67 -16.28 -11.24 2.34
CA ALA A 67 -15.31 -10.23 2.78
C ALA A 67 -15.54 -8.85 2.11
N LEU A 68 -16.21 -8.78 0.94
CA LEU A 68 -16.41 -7.54 0.19
C LEU A 68 -17.05 -6.40 1.02
N PRO A 69 -18.13 -6.61 1.79
CA PRO A 69 -18.73 -5.53 2.58
C PRO A 69 -17.73 -4.95 3.59
N GLY A 70 -16.98 -5.81 4.30
CA GLY A 70 -15.97 -5.37 5.26
C GLY A 70 -14.86 -4.56 4.59
N ALA A 71 -14.33 -5.04 3.49
CA ALA A 71 -13.31 -4.33 2.72
C ALA A 71 -13.82 -2.97 2.19
N PHE A 72 -15.07 -2.92 1.71
CA PHE A 72 -15.69 -1.69 1.25
C PHE A 72 -15.81 -0.65 2.37
N PHE A 73 -16.27 -1.04 3.56
CA PHE A 73 -16.38 -0.13 4.69
C PHE A 73 -15.03 0.38 5.18
N ILE A 74 -14.00 -0.46 5.21
CA ILE A 74 -12.63 -0.05 5.54
C ILE A 74 -12.12 0.98 4.52
N GLY A 75 -12.30 0.72 3.23
CA GLY A 75 -11.93 1.65 2.17
C GLY A 75 -12.67 3.00 2.27
N LEU A 76 -13.97 2.94 2.54
CA LEU A 76 -14.80 4.14 2.73
C LEU A 76 -14.34 4.96 3.95
N LEU A 77 -14.07 4.32 5.09
CA LEU A 77 -13.55 4.99 6.28
C LEU A 77 -12.21 5.68 5.99
N ASN A 78 -11.27 5.02 5.33
CA ASN A 78 -9.99 5.61 4.95
C ASN A 78 -10.18 6.82 4.02
N ALA A 79 -11.09 6.73 3.05
CA ALA A 79 -11.41 7.84 2.15
C ALA A 79 -12.00 9.05 2.91
N LEU A 80 -12.93 8.81 3.84
CA LEU A 80 -13.54 9.85 4.66
C LEU A 80 -12.53 10.52 5.60
N PHE A 81 -11.67 9.75 6.26
CA PHE A 81 -10.63 10.29 7.13
C PHE A 81 -9.59 11.10 6.35
N THR A 82 -9.19 10.63 5.16
CA THR A 82 -8.28 11.35 4.27
C THR A 82 -8.89 12.68 3.82
N ALA A 83 -10.18 12.69 3.49
CA ALA A 83 -10.89 13.90 3.08
C ALA A 83 -11.08 14.88 4.25
N ALA A 84 -11.38 14.39 5.45
CA ALA A 84 -11.60 15.21 6.63
C ALA A 84 -10.29 15.76 7.23
N MET A 85 -9.22 15.00 7.17
CA MET A 85 -7.94 15.33 7.77
C MET A 85 -6.78 15.10 6.77
N PRO A 86 -6.65 15.95 5.72
CA PRO A 86 -5.62 15.82 4.68
C PRO A 86 -4.25 16.25 5.23
N ARG A 87 -3.58 15.37 5.97
CA ARG A 87 -2.24 15.61 6.53
C ARG A 87 -1.31 14.44 6.25
N SER A 88 -0.02 14.72 6.17
CA SER A 88 1.00 13.68 6.20
C SER A 88 0.97 12.94 7.53
N GLY A 89 1.07 11.60 7.51
CA GLY A 89 1.03 10.78 8.71
C GLY A 89 -0.16 9.81 8.79
N GLY A 90 -1.12 9.89 7.84
CA GLY A 90 -2.18 8.89 7.65
C GLY A 90 -2.85 8.44 8.96
N ASP A 91 -2.84 7.15 9.20
CA ASP A 91 -3.51 6.49 10.34
C ASP A 91 -3.08 7.06 11.70
N TYR A 92 -1.82 7.46 11.86
CA TYR A 92 -1.37 8.09 13.09
C TYR A 92 -2.15 9.37 13.41
N VAL A 93 -2.33 10.22 12.40
CA VAL A 93 -3.02 11.50 12.58
C VAL A 93 -4.49 11.29 12.91
N TRP A 94 -5.14 10.35 12.23
CA TRP A 94 -6.55 10.07 12.43
C TRP A 94 -6.83 9.46 13.80
N VAL A 95 -6.08 8.42 14.18
CA VAL A 95 -6.25 7.73 15.46
C VAL A 95 -5.85 8.61 16.64
N SER A 96 -4.75 9.39 16.51
CA SER A 96 -4.31 10.28 17.58
C SER A 96 -5.29 11.41 17.87
N ARG A 97 -6.08 11.82 16.88
CA ARG A 97 -7.08 12.90 17.03
C ARG A 97 -8.46 12.40 17.38
N SER A 98 -8.83 11.20 16.93
CA SER A 98 -10.15 10.65 17.21
C SER A 98 -10.22 9.86 18.51
N ILE A 99 -9.12 9.25 18.94
CA ILE A 99 -9.08 8.42 20.16
C ILE A 99 -8.10 9.02 21.18
N SER A 100 -6.80 8.85 20.97
CA SER A 100 -5.76 9.46 21.80
C SER A 100 -4.38 9.37 21.10
N PRO A 101 -3.43 10.28 21.45
CA PRO A 101 -2.07 10.24 20.92
C PRO A 101 -1.31 8.95 21.25
N VAL A 102 -1.55 8.37 22.43
CA VAL A 102 -0.90 7.12 22.87
C VAL A 102 -1.37 5.94 22.01
N VAL A 103 -2.68 5.83 21.78
CA VAL A 103 -3.25 4.79 20.91
C VAL A 103 -2.78 4.99 19.47
N GLY A 104 -2.77 6.24 18.97
CA GLY A 104 -2.28 6.56 17.64
C GLY A 104 -0.82 6.14 17.44
N PHE A 105 0.04 6.40 18.43
CA PHE A 105 1.44 5.97 18.40
C PHE A 105 1.55 4.44 18.38
N ALA A 106 0.86 3.75 19.28
CA ALA A 106 0.91 2.29 19.35
C ALA A 106 0.44 1.63 18.05
N VAL A 107 -0.71 2.06 17.49
CA VAL A 107 -1.23 1.54 16.23
C VAL A 107 -0.25 1.75 15.08
N ASN A 108 0.30 2.96 14.94
CA ASN A 108 1.25 3.26 13.88
C ASN A 108 2.58 2.52 14.04
N PHE A 109 3.05 2.33 15.27
CA PHE A 109 4.24 1.54 15.57
C PHE A 109 4.06 0.09 15.09
N PHE A 110 2.98 -0.59 15.52
CA PHE A 110 2.69 -1.95 15.12
C PHE A 110 2.44 -2.06 13.61
N ALA A 111 1.75 -1.09 12.99
CA ALA A 111 1.54 -1.06 11.55
C ALA A 111 2.85 -0.98 10.78
N THR A 112 3.80 -0.15 11.24
CA THR A 112 5.13 -0.03 10.61
C THR A 112 5.90 -1.35 10.68
N PHE A 113 5.93 -2.02 11.82
CA PHE A 113 6.53 -3.35 11.94
C PHE A 113 5.82 -4.38 11.06
N GLY A 114 4.49 -4.33 10.99
CA GLY A 114 3.69 -5.17 10.12
C GLY A 114 4.07 -5.02 8.64
N VAL A 115 4.27 -3.79 8.16
CA VAL A 115 4.70 -3.52 6.78
C VAL A 115 6.11 -4.06 6.52
N VAL A 116 7.05 -3.90 7.47
CA VAL A 116 8.41 -4.44 7.33
C VAL A 116 8.38 -5.98 7.27
N ALA A 117 7.61 -6.61 8.15
CA ALA A 117 7.42 -8.06 8.15
C ALA A 117 6.77 -8.55 6.83
N ALA A 118 5.75 -7.85 6.36
CA ALA A 118 5.10 -8.15 5.08
C ALA A 118 6.07 -8.02 3.89
N ALA A 119 6.96 -7.03 3.89
CA ALA A 119 7.98 -6.89 2.85
C ALA A 119 8.92 -8.10 2.82
N ALA A 120 9.37 -8.58 3.98
CA ALA A 120 10.23 -9.78 4.07
C ALA A 120 9.51 -11.03 3.54
N VAL A 121 8.24 -11.22 3.90
CA VAL A 121 7.40 -12.32 3.40
C VAL A 121 7.22 -12.21 1.89
N ASN A 122 6.95 -11.02 1.35
CA ASN A 122 6.77 -10.80 -0.09
C ASN A 122 8.04 -11.14 -0.89
N ILE A 123 9.23 -10.85 -0.37
CA ILE A 123 10.49 -11.23 -1.00
C ILE A 123 10.64 -12.76 -1.03
N TRP A 124 10.34 -13.43 0.07
CA TRP A 124 10.32 -14.89 0.12
C TRP A 124 9.39 -15.48 -0.94
N TYR A 125 8.18 -14.95 -1.06
CA TYR A 125 7.21 -15.41 -2.07
C TYR A 125 7.68 -15.14 -3.49
N LEU A 126 8.27 -13.97 -3.75
CA LEU A 126 8.82 -13.65 -5.06
C LEU A 126 9.89 -14.66 -5.48
N ALA A 127 10.79 -15.02 -4.57
CA ALA A 127 11.81 -16.01 -4.82
C ALA A 127 11.23 -17.41 -5.02
N SER A 128 10.43 -17.91 -4.07
CA SER A 128 9.98 -19.30 -4.03
C SER A 128 8.81 -19.60 -4.97
N ASN A 129 7.85 -18.70 -5.11
CA ASN A 129 6.61 -18.96 -5.85
C ASN A 129 6.58 -18.35 -7.25
N PHE A 130 7.50 -17.43 -7.58
CA PHE A 130 7.58 -16.85 -8.91
C PHE A 130 8.90 -17.20 -9.60
N LEU A 131 10.03 -16.84 -9.02
CA LEU A 131 11.32 -17.00 -9.67
C LEU A 131 11.73 -18.48 -9.78
N ALA A 132 11.52 -19.29 -8.76
CA ALA A 132 11.87 -20.70 -8.78
C ALA A 132 11.08 -21.50 -9.85
N PRO A 133 9.73 -21.39 -9.97
CA PRO A 133 8.97 -22.03 -11.03
C PRO A 133 9.39 -21.57 -12.44
N VAL A 134 9.66 -20.28 -12.62
CA VAL A 134 10.12 -19.73 -13.89
C VAL A 134 11.45 -20.39 -14.30
N LEU A 135 12.42 -20.43 -13.40
CA LEU A 135 13.70 -21.08 -13.66
C LEU A 135 13.55 -22.58 -13.96
N TYR A 136 12.61 -23.23 -13.29
CA TYR A 136 12.32 -24.64 -13.57
C TYR A 136 11.79 -24.85 -14.99
N VAL A 137 10.88 -24.01 -15.46
CA VAL A 137 10.33 -24.05 -16.84
C VAL A 137 11.43 -23.78 -17.88
N PHE A 138 12.38 -22.91 -17.57
CA PHE A 138 13.55 -22.65 -18.43
C PHE A 138 14.61 -23.76 -18.42
N GLY A 139 14.37 -24.89 -17.76
CA GLY A 139 15.29 -26.03 -17.73
C GLY A 139 16.48 -25.84 -16.79
N LEU A 140 16.37 -24.98 -15.78
CA LEU A 140 17.39 -24.71 -14.78
C LEU A 140 16.99 -25.23 -13.38
N PRO A 141 16.77 -26.55 -13.20
CA PRO A 141 16.21 -27.10 -11.96
C PRO A 141 17.12 -26.88 -10.74
N LYS A 142 18.43 -26.86 -10.92
CA LYS A 142 19.39 -26.58 -9.83
C LYS A 142 19.29 -25.14 -9.34
N ALA A 143 19.17 -24.19 -10.26
CA ALA A 143 18.97 -22.78 -9.91
C ALA A 143 17.61 -22.56 -9.25
N ALA A 144 16.55 -23.20 -9.75
CA ALA A 144 15.23 -23.17 -9.16
C ALA A 144 15.24 -23.68 -7.71
N ALA A 145 15.86 -24.83 -7.45
CA ALA A 145 15.98 -25.39 -6.12
C ALA A 145 16.77 -24.46 -5.16
N TRP A 146 17.83 -23.82 -5.67
CA TRP A 146 18.61 -22.87 -4.86
C TRP A 146 17.80 -21.61 -4.52
N VAL A 147 17.11 -21.03 -5.50
CA VAL A 147 16.30 -19.81 -5.31
C VAL A 147 15.14 -20.04 -4.31
N ALA A 148 14.63 -21.27 -4.21
CA ALA A 148 13.62 -21.64 -3.24
C ALA A 148 14.16 -21.77 -1.80
N THR A 149 15.46 -21.58 -1.55
CA THR A 149 16.04 -21.64 -0.21
C THR A 149 15.91 -20.29 0.54
N PRO A 150 15.81 -20.30 1.89
CA PRO A 150 15.81 -19.06 2.68
C PRO A 150 17.04 -18.19 2.48
N GLN A 151 18.20 -18.81 2.25
CA GLN A 151 19.47 -18.12 2.00
C GLN A 151 19.43 -17.34 0.68
N ALA A 152 18.89 -17.93 -0.38
CA ALA A 152 18.72 -17.24 -1.66
C ALA A 152 17.75 -16.05 -1.54
N ALA A 153 16.66 -16.20 -0.77
CA ALA A 153 15.74 -15.11 -0.51
C ALA A 153 16.39 -13.91 0.19
N LEU A 154 17.34 -14.15 1.10
CA LEU A 154 18.13 -13.08 1.74
C LEU A 154 19.10 -12.45 0.75
N ILE A 155 19.84 -13.26 -0.01
CA ILE A 155 20.85 -12.78 -0.98
C ILE A 155 20.20 -11.95 -2.10
N LEU A 156 19.02 -12.35 -2.58
CA LEU A 156 18.29 -11.64 -3.63
C LEU A 156 17.45 -10.48 -3.04
N GLY A 157 16.93 -10.67 -1.85
CA GLY A 157 16.01 -9.72 -1.21
C GLY A 157 16.71 -8.47 -0.72
N ILE A 158 17.89 -8.58 -0.12
CA ILE A 158 18.62 -7.40 0.38
C ILE A 158 18.94 -6.42 -0.76
N PRO A 159 19.55 -6.84 -1.88
CA PRO A 159 19.76 -5.93 -3.02
C PRO A 159 18.46 -5.38 -3.61
N ALA A 160 17.39 -6.19 -3.66
CA ALA A 160 16.09 -5.74 -4.14
C ALA A 160 15.49 -4.63 -3.25
N ILE A 161 15.59 -4.76 -1.93
CA ILE A 161 15.15 -3.71 -1.00
C ILE A 161 16.00 -2.45 -1.19
N ILE A 162 17.32 -2.56 -1.28
CA ILE A 162 18.22 -1.42 -1.49
C ILE A 162 17.86 -0.71 -2.80
N LEU A 163 17.62 -1.46 -3.87
CA LEU A 163 17.20 -0.90 -5.16
C LEU A 163 15.86 -0.17 -5.05
N LEU A 164 14.88 -0.75 -4.37
CA LEU A 164 13.59 -0.11 -4.14
C LEU A 164 13.73 1.17 -3.34
N VAL A 165 14.48 1.15 -2.23
CA VAL A 165 14.73 2.35 -1.42
C VAL A 165 15.41 3.43 -2.26
N PHE A 166 16.36 3.05 -3.11
CA PHE A 166 17.01 3.98 -4.04
C PHE A 166 16.01 4.58 -5.03
N ILE A 167 15.16 3.77 -5.67
CA ILE A 167 14.11 4.25 -6.59
C ILE A 167 13.15 5.21 -5.87
N PHE A 168 12.71 4.87 -4.66
CA PHE A 168 11.83 5.74 -3.87
C PHE A 168 12.51 7.05 -3.46
N SER A 169 13.83 7.06 -3.23
CA SER A 169 14.59 8.26 -2.91
C SER A 169 14.74 9.25 -4.07
N LEU A 170 14.57 8.78 -5.32
CA LEU A 170 14.60 9.62 -6.52
C LEU A 170 13.36 10.51 -6.71
N GLY A 171 12.37 10.33 -5.85
CA GLY A 171 11.18 11.17 -5.81
C GLY A 171 9.95 10.61 -6.52
N LEU A 172 8.82 11.25 -6.26
CA LEU A 172 7.49 10.77 -6.64
C LEU A 172 7.29 10.57 -8.15
N ASN A 173 7.90 11.43 -8.96
CA ASN A 173 7.79 11.34 -10.43
C ASN A 173 8.46 10.08 -11.00
N VAL A 174 9.57 9.62 -10.39
CA VAL A 174 10.25 8.39 -10.80
C VAL A 174 9.42 7.19 -10.38
N VAL A 175 8.92 7.17 -9.15
CA VAL A 175 8.04 6.12 -8.63
C VAL A 175 6.80 5.96 -9.52
N ARG A 176 6.16 7.07 -9.89
CA ARG A 176 5.01 7.09 -10.80
C ARG A 176 5.34 6.44 -12.14
N ARG A 177 6.48 6.77 -12.77
CA ARG A 177 6.89 6.19 -14.07
C ARG A 177 7.16 4.69 -13.93
N VAL A 178 7.84 4.27 -12.87
CA VAL A 178 8.10 2.85 -12.60
C VAL A 178 6.78 2.10 -12.43
N MET A 179 5.85 2.64 -11.66
CA MET A 179 4.52 2.06 -11.49
C MET A 179 3.76 1.92 -12.80
N LEU A 180 3.76 2.96 -13.64
CA LEU A 180 3.13 2.92 -14.97
C LEU A 180 3.73 1.83 -15.87
N VAL A 181 5.06 1.67 -15.88
CA VAL A 181 5.74 0.63 -16.67
C VAL A 181 5.43 -0.77 -16.16
N LEU A 182 5.26 -0.94 -14.85
CA LEU A 182 4.94 -2.26 -14.27
C LEU A 182 3.46 -2.64 -14.48
N PHE A 183 2.59 -1.67 -14.78
CA PHE A 183 1.16 -1.91 -15.04
C PHE A 183 0.81 -2.07 -16.52
N LEU A 184 1.70 -1.72 -17.44
CA LEU A 184 1.56 -1.91 -18.88
C LEU A 184 2.14 -3.25 -19.32
#